data_3ee7bf177c390ab2f04634dfb1f3a39e
#
_entry.id   3ee7bf177c390ab2f04634dfb1f3a39e
#
_cell.length_a   1.000
_cell.length_b   1.000
_cell.length_c   1.000
_cell.angle_alpha   90.00
_cell.angle_beta   90.00
_cell.angle_gamma   90.00
#
_symmetry.space_group_name_H-M   'P 1'
#
loop_
_entity.id
_entity.type
_entity.pdbx_description
1 polymer ?
#
loop_
_entity_poly.entity_id
_entity_poly.type
_entity_poly.pdbx_seq_one_letter_code
_entity_poly.pdbx_strand_id
1 'polypeptide(L)'
;MPEQRANESALFLKPSKPMVIILLVIFLLAGLGIRLIDLDDLPLDFAVTRQLHSYIMTRGIYYEMDTPITNAIPPETRQFAIETGKSEPQIEPPIMEYLVAFIYRLIGQENMLVARLLSILFWVIGGIPLFLLARRMTTLNGAFIALA
;
A
#
# COMPACT_ATOMS: atom_id res chain seq x y z
N MET A 1 -34.70 4.37 -25.64
CA MET A 1 -33.41 4.99 -25.99
C MET A 1 -32.30 3.93 -25.97
N PRO A 2 -32.13 3.10 -27.01
CA PRO A 2 -31.07 2.10 -27.06
C PRO A 2 -29.89 2.46 -27.99
N GLU A 3 -29.86 3.63 -28.61
CA GLU A 3 -28.86 3.94 -29.65
C GLU A 3 -27.58 4.66 -29.18
N GLN A 4 -27.48 5.04 -27.91
CA GLN A 4 -26.30 5.77 -27.42
C GLN A 4 -25.10 4.87 -27.01
N ARG A 5 -25.22 3.55 -27.07
CA ARG A 5 -24.09 2.63 -26.79
C ARG A 5 -23.23 2.29 -28.01
N ALA A 6 -23.55 2.82 -29.16
CA ALA A 6 -22.93 2.41 -30.45
C ALA A 6 -21.67 3.23 -30.83
N ASN A 7 -21.30 4.25 -30.09
CA ASN A 7 -20.17 5.10 -30.46
C ASN A 7 -19.08 5.15 -29.35
N GLU A 8 -18.80 4.02 -28.71
CA GLU A 8 -17.55 3.84 -28.04
C GLU A 8 -16.47 3.67 -29.12
N SER A 9 -15.94 4.79 -29.58
CA SER A 9 -14.69 4.84 -30.34
C SER A 9 -13.60 4.29 -29.41
N ALA A 10 -13.53 2.97 -29.40
CA ALA A 10 -12.58 2.23 -28.62
C ALA A 10 -11.17 2.64 -29.07
N LEU A 11 -10.38 3.14 -28.16
CA LEU A 11 -8.92 3.23 -28.33
C LEU A 11 -8.35 1.84 -28.67
N PHE A 12 -9.12 0.80 -28.39
CA PHE A 12 -8.83 -0.60 -28.72
C PHE A 12 -10.05 -1.19 -29.43
N LEU A 13 -9.88 -1.64 -30.65
CA LEU A 13 -10.79 -2.51 -31.38
C LEU A 13 -11.17 -3.69 -30.47
N LYS A 14 -12.42 -3.78 -29.97
CA LYS A 14 -12.98 -4.83 -29.10
C LYS A 14 -11.95 -5.90 -28.69
N PRO A 15 -11.14 -5.66 -27.67
CA PRO A 15 -10.03 -6.56 -27.34
C PRO A 15 -10.60 -7.91 -26.89
N SER A 16 -9.96 -8.99 -27.36
CA SER A 16 -10.30 -10.33 -26.90
C SER A 16 -10.04 -10.46 -25.39
N LYS A 17 -10.74 -11.37 -24.71
CA LYS A 17 -10.55 -11.62 -23.27
C LYS A 17 -9.07 -11.82 -22.90
N PRO A 18 -8.28 -12.64 -23.62
CA PRO A 18 -6.86 -12.80 -23.28
C PRO A 18 -6.05 -11.51 -23.46
N MET A 19 -6.37 -10.68 -24.45
CA MET A 19 -5.70 -9.39 -24.62
C MET A 19 -5.95 -8.44 -23.45
N VAL A 20 -7.17 -8.41 -22.91
CA VAL A 20 -7.49 -7.61 -21.71
C VAL A 20 -6.69 -8.09 -20.49
N ILE A 21 -6.53 -9.41 -20.32
CA ILE A 21 -5.74 -9.98 -19.22
C ILE A 21 -4.27 -9.60 -19.38
N ILE A 22 -3.71 -9.72 -20.59
CA ILE A 22 -2.32 -9.35 -20.87
C ILE A 22 -2.08 -7.87 -20.58
N LEU A 23 -2.97 -6.98 -21.03
CA LEU A 23 -2.87 -5.56 -20.77
C LEU A 23 -2.98 -5.25 -19.26
N LEU A 24 -3.88 -5.91 -18.53
CA LEU A 24 -4.00 -5.76 -17.08
C LEU A 24 -2.71 -6.18 -16.37
N VAL A 25 -2.14 -7.32 -16.75
CA VAL A 25 -0.86 -7.79 -16.18
C VAL A 25 0.27 -6.81 -16.47
N ILE A 26 0.39 -6.31 -17.71
CA ILE A 26 1.39 -5.30 -18.06
C ILE A 26 1.21 -4.04 -17.23
N PHE A 27 -0.02 -3.58 -17.03
CA PHE A 27 -0.33 -2.38 -16.26
C PHE A 27 0.03 -2.55 -14.78
N LEU A 28 -0.32 -3.70 -14.19
CA LEU A 28 0.05 -4.02 -12.81
C LEU A 28 1.57 -4.16 -12.63
N LEU A 29 2.26 -4.79 -13.59
CA LEU A 29 3.71 -4.92 -13.56
C LEU A 29 4.43 -3.57 -13.73
N ALA A 30 3.92 -2.70 -14.61
CA ALA A 30 4.46 -1.35 -14.76
C ALA A 30 4.25 -0.52 -13.48
N GLY A 31 3.07 -0.57 -12.89
CA GLY A 31 2.79 0.11 -11.63
C GLY A 31 3.59 -0.46 -10.46
N LEU A 32 3.84 -1.77 -10.43
CA LEU A 32 4.73 -2.41 -9.48
C LEU A 32 6.18 -1.92 -9.69
N GLY A 33 6.66 -1.90 -10.94
CA GLY A 33 8.01 -1.43 -11.25
C GLY A 33 8.28 -0.01 -10.80
N ILE A 34 7.34 0.91 -11.03
CA ILE A 34 7.45 2.31 -10.57
C ILE A 34 7.53 2.38 -9.04
N ARG A 35 6.76 1.56 -8.32
CA ARG A 35 6.73 1.56 -6.85
C ARG A 35 7.95 0.89 -6.19
N LEU A 36 8.70 0.11 -6.95
CA LEU A 36 9.96 -0.49 -6.49
C LEU A 36 11.17 0.44 -6.70
N ILE A 37 11.01 1.53 -7.46
CA ILE A 37 12.03 2.56 -7.58
C ILE A 37 12.10 3.29 -6.24
N ASP A 38 13.31 3.56 -5.76
CA ASP A 38 13.59 4.28 -4.51
C ASP A 38 12.94 3.68 -3.26
N LEU A 39 12.79 2.34 -3.26
CA LEU A 39 12.16 1.61 -2.15
C LEU A 39 12.92 1.80 -0.84
N ASP A 40 14.24 1.97 -0.90
CA ASP A 40 15.14 2.09 0.26
C ASP A 40 15.33 3.53 0.72
N ASP A 41 14.87 4.52 -0.05
CA ASP A 41 15.05 5.93 0.30
C ASP A 41 14.22 6.31 1.53
N LEU A 42 14.77 7.23 2.31
CA LEU A 42 14.02 7.83 3.41
C LEU A 42 12.78 8.53 2.85
N PRO A 43 11.65 8.51 3.58
CA PRO A 43 10.41 9.16 3.14
C PRO A 43 10.52 10.68 3.28
N LEU A 44 11.43 11.30 2.54
CA LEU A 44 11.68 12.75 2.55
C LEU A 44 10.90 13.47 1.47
N ASP A 45 10.23 12.72 0.58
CA ASP A 45 9.48 13.22 -0.56
C ASP A 45 8.04 13.61 -0.21
N PHE A 46 7.20 13.67 -1.23
CA PHE A 46 5.78 13.98 -1.11
C PHE A 46 5.07 13.05 -0.12
N ALA A 47 4.27 13.63 0.80
CA ALA A 47 3.56 12.94 1.88
C ALA A 47 4.45 12.38 3.01
N VAL A 48 5.63 12.94 3.22
CA VAL A 48 6.55 12.64 4.34
C VAL A 48 5.82 12.52 5.67
N THR A 49 4.97 13.47 5.98
CA THR A 49 4.26 13.56 7.27
C THR A 49 3.46 12.31 7.56
N ARG A 50 2.71 11.79 6.59
CA ARG A 50 1.88 10.60 6.80
C ARG A 50 2.71 9.33 6.95
N GLN A 51 3.76 9.17 6.15
CA GLN A 51 4.64 8.00 6.23
C GLN A 51 5.41 7.99 7.55
N LEU A 52 5.91 9.16 7.97
CA LEU A 52 6.64 9.28 9.23
C LEU A 52 5.72 9.06 10.43
N HIS A 53 4.52 9.63 10.42
CA HIS A 53 3.48 9.41 11.41
C HIS A 53 3.17 7.91 11.60
N SER A 54 2.85 7.21 10.50
CA SER A 54 2.59 5.77 10.52
C SER A 54 3.81 4.97 11.02
N TYR A 55 5.02 5.37 10.64
CA TYR A 55 6.25 4.72 11.13
C TYR A 55 6.45 4.91 12.64
N ILE A 56 6.24 6.13 13.17
CA ILE A 56 6.37 6.42 14.59
C ILE A 56 5.35 5.60 15.40
N MET A 57 4.08 5.56 14.96
CA MET A 57 3.05 4.75 15.59
C MET A 57 3.40 3.25 15.56
N THR A 58 3.81 2.74 14.39
CA THR A 58 4.23 1.33 14.22
C THR A 58 5.36 0.97 15.18
N ARG A 59 6.36 1.84 15.27
CA ARG A 59 7.50 1.68 16.17
C ARG A 59 7.06 1.63 17.62
N GLY A 60 6.19 2.55 18.04
CA GLY A 60 5.61 2.55 19.39
C GLY A 60 4.90 1.22 19.71
N ILE A 61 4.03 0.75 18.80
CA ILE A 61 3.32 -0.53 18.93
C ILE A 61 4.29 -1.71 19.02
N TYR A 62 5.33 -1.75 18.16
CA TYR A 62 6.32 -2.82 18.16
C TYR A 62 7.09 -2.88 19.49
N TYR A 63 7.54 -1.74 20.02
CA TYR A 63 8.27 -1.69 21.27
C TYR A 63 7.39 -1.91 22.51
N GLU A 64 6.08 -1.73 22.40
CA GLU A 64 5.13 -2.11 23.45
C GLU A 64 4.94 -3.63 23.52
N MET A 65 5.21 -4.37 22.43
CA MET A 65 5.15 -5.83 22.42
C MET A 65 6.27 -6.41 23.30
N ASP A 66 5.89 -7.28 24.25
CA ASP A 66 6.82 -7.98 25.11
C ASP A 66 7.49 -9.15 24.38
N THR A 67 8.70 -8.94 23.89
CA THR A 67 9.49 -9.95 23.19
C THR A 67 10.92 -9.95 23.72
N PRO A 68 11.67 -11.08 23.61
CA PRO A 68 13.08 -11.11 24.01
C PRO A 68 13.94 -10.03 23.34
N ILE A 69 13.58 -9.67 22.09
CA ILE A 69 14.31 -8.66 21.29
C ILE A 69 14.02 -7.25 21.80
N THR A 70 12.73 -6.92 22.00
CA THR A 70 12.36 -5.60 22.53
C THR A 70 12.82 -5.39 23.96
N ASN A 71 12.94 -6.47 24.75
CA ASN A 71 13.46 -6.45 26.13
C ASN A 71 14.97 -6.30 26.20
N ALA A 72 15.70 -6.65 25.14
CA ALA A 72 17.15 -6.44 25.06
C ALA A 72 17.55 -4.98 24.75
N ILE A 73 16.58 -4.14 24.35
CA ILE A 73 16.81 -2.73 24.03
C ILE A 73 16.84 -1.90 25.32
N PRO A 74 17.70 -0.86 25.40
CA PRO A 74 17.76 0.00 26.58
C PRO A 74 16.37 0.54 26.94
N PRO A 75 15.98 0.47 28.23
CA PRO A 75 14.64 0.88 28.68
C PRO A 75 14.26 2.30 28.26
N GLU A 76 15.19 3.22 28.27
CA GLU A 76 14.99 4.62 27.87
C GLU A 76 14.59 4.74 26.39
N THR A 77 15.29 4.00 25.50
CA THR A 77 14.98 3.98 24.06
C THR A 77 13.64 3.36 23.80
N ARG A 78 13.32 2.27 24.49
CA ARG A 78 12.02 1.59 24.39
C ARG A 78 10.90 2.50 24.86
N GLN A 79 11.04 3.11 26.04
CA GLN A 79 10.04 4.00 26.59
C GLN A 79 9.82 5.23 25.71
N PHE A 80 10.88 5.85 25.21
CA PHE A 80 10.80 6.97 24.29
C PHE A 80 10.01 6.61 23.02
N ALA A 81 10.26 5.45 22.42
CA ALA A 81 9.53 5.00 21.23
C ALA A 81 8.03 4.79 21.50
N ILE A 82 7.69 4.19 22.67
CA ILE A 82 6.30 3.96 23.09
C ILE A 82 5.58 5.29 23.33
N GLU A 83 6.19 6.20 24.07
CA GLU A 83 5.60 7.51 24.39
C GLU A 83 5.41 8.36 23.13
N THR A 84 6.40 8.38 22.25
CA THR A 84 6.30 9.10 20.98
C THR A 84 5.19 8.51 20.10
N GLY A 85 5.10 7.18 19.99
CA GLY A 85 4.01 6.52 19.25
C GLY A 85 2.62 6.82 19.81
N LYS A 86 2.48 6.91 21.14
CA LYS A 86 1.21 7.25 21.81
C LYS A 86 0.85 8.73 21.71
N SER A 87 1.82 9.61 21.53
CA SER A 87 1.60 11.05 21.37
C SER A 87 1.09 11.42 19.98
N GLU A 88 1.26 10.53 19.00
CA GLU A 88 0.75 10.77 17.66
C GLU A 88 -0.79 10.74 17.61
N PRO A 89 -1.43 11.69 16.93
CA PRO A 89 -2.89 11.75 16.85
C PRO A 89 -3.45 10.56 16.05
N GLN A 90 -4.38 9.82 16.64
CA GLN A 90 -5.11 8.76 15.94
C GLN A 90 -6.19 9.37 15.04
N ILE A 91 -5.84 9.54 13.75
CA ILE A 91 -6.77 10.08 12.75
C ILE A 91 -7.67 8.96 12.19
N GLU A 92 -7.13 7.75 12.09
CA GLU A 92 -7.80 6.55 11.57
C GLU A 92 -7.41 5.31 12.40
N PRO A 93 -8.19 4.21 12.35
CA PRO A 93 -7.81 2.98 13.03
C PRO A 93 -6.44 2.48 12.53
N PRO A 94 -5.45 2.23 13.42
CA PRO A 94 -4.07 1.93 13.05
C PRO A 94 -3.87 0.47 12.62
N ILE A 95 -4.69 0.00 11.66
CA ILE A 95 -4.68 -1.40 11.20
C ILE A 95 -3.35 -1.73 10.50
N MET A 96 -2.86 -0.82 9.66
CA MET A 96 -1.59 -1.02 8.96
C MET A 96 -0.41 -1.01 9.92
N GLU A 97 -0.44 -0.12 10.90
CA GLU A 97 0.59 0.02 11.93
C GLU A 97 0.69 -1.27 12.77
N TYR A 98 -0.43 -1.83 13.19
CA TYR A 98 -0.46 -3.12 13.90
C TYR A 98 0.05 -4.27 13.02
N LEU A 99 -0.31 -4.31 11.75
CA LEU A 99 0.12 -5.34 10.83
C LEU A 99 1.63 -5.28 10.59
N VAL A 100 2.17 -4.08 10.37
CA VAL A 100 3.62 -3.86 10.21
C VAL A 100 4.37 -4.20 11.50
N ALA A 101 3.88 -3.75 12.66
CA ALA A 101 4.48 -4.08 13.96
C ALA A 101 4.49 -5.59 14.23
N PHE A 102 3.43 -6.30 13.84
CA PHE A 102 3.39 -7.75 13.93
C PHE A 102 4.47 -8.41 13.05
N ILE A 103 4.68 -7.90 11.83
CA ILE A 103 5.76 -8.39 10.96
C ILE A 103 7.14 -8.07 11.57
N TYR A 104 7.35 -6.88 12.14
CA TYR A 104 8.58 -6.56 12.88
C TYR A 104 8.84 -7.59 14.00
N ARG A 105 7.79 -7.99 14.72
CA ARG A 105 7.88 -9.04 15.72
C ARG A 105 8.36 -10.38 15.14
N LEU A 106 7.87 -10.75 13.94
CA LEU A 106 8.25 -12.00 13.27
C LEU A 106 9.69 -11.99 12.76
N ILE A 107 10.14 -10.85 12.21
CA ILE A 107 11.51 -10.71 11.68
C ILE A 107 12.52 -10.32 12.76
N GLY A 108 12.04 -9.87 13.92
CA GLY A 108 12.90 -9.52 15.06
C GLY A 108 13.58 -8.15 14.95
N GLN A 109 13.17 -7.31 14.02
CA GLN A 109 13.75 -5.96 13.85
C GLN A 109 12.75 -5.02 13.18
N GLU A 110 12.89 -3.72 13.47
CA GLU A 110 12.18 -2.68 12.72
C GLU A 110 12.80 -2.50 11.33
N ASN A 111 11.94 -2.40 10.31
CA ASN A 111 12.39 -2.20 8.93
C ASN A 111 11.31 -1.43 8.13
N MET A 112 11.65 -0.22 7.71
CA MET A 112 10.73 0.65 6.95
C MET A 112 10.23 0.02 5.64
N LEU A 113 11.01 -0.87 5.03
CA LEU A 113 10.63 -1.58 3.80
C LEU A 113 9.35 -2.40 3.97
N VAL A 114 9.08 -2.91 5.16
CA VAL A 114 7.90 -3.75 5.43
C VAL A 114 6.61 -3.00 5.13
N ALA A 115 6.49 -1.77 5.61
CA ALA A 115 5.30 -0.93 5.37
C ALA A 115 5.10 -0.64 3.88
N ARG A 116 6.19 -0.36 3.16
CA ARG A 116 6.17 -0.10 1.72
C ARG A 116 5.78 -1.35 0.93
N LEU A 117 6.40 -2.49 1.23
CA LEU A 117 6.08 -3.75 0.58
C LEU A 117 4.63 -4.19 0.82
N LEU A 118 4.12 -4.00 2.04
CA LEU A 118 2.70 -4.24 2.34
C LEU A 118 1.78 -3.32 1.54
N SER A 119 2.10 -2.03 1.45
CA SER A 119 1.31 -1.08 0.67
C SER A 119 1.29 -1.46 -0.82
N ILE A 120 2.42 -1.88 -1.36
CA ILE A 120 2.54 -2.39 -2.74
C ILE A 120 1.69 -3.66 -2.91
N LEU A 121 1.79 -4.59 -1.97
CA LEU A 121 1.03 -5.85 -2.00
C LEU A 121 -0.49 -5.57 -1.99
N PHE A 122 -0.96 -4.70 -1.10
CA PHE A 122 -2.37 -4.31 -1.07
C PHE A 122 -2.82 -3.59 -2.32
N TRP A 123 -1.96 -2.76 -2.93
CA TRP A 123 -2.26 -2.11 -4.19
C TRP A 123 -2.43 -3.13 -5.33
N VAL A 124 -1.55 -4.12 -5.43
CA VAL A 124 -1.65 -5.18 -6.45
C VAL A 124 -2.90 -6.02 -6.24
N ILE A 125 -3.14 -6.49 -5.00
CA ILE A 125 -4.32 -7.29 -4.67
C ILE A 125 -5.61 -6.51 -4.86
N GLY A 126 -5.65 -5.24 -4.43
CA GLY A 126 -6.81 -4.36 -4.55
C GLY A 126 -7.06 -3.86 -5.98
N GLY A 127 -6.02 -3.79 -6.80
CA GLY A 127 -6.12 -3.35 -8.19
C GLY A 127 -7.00 -4.26 -9.05
N ILE A 128 -6.97 -5.56 -8.82
CA ILE A 128 -7.79 -6.52 -9.58
C ILE A 128 -9.30 -6.30 -9.36
N PRO A 129 -9.82 -6.32 -8.12
CA PRO A 129 -11.24 -6.04 -7.87
C PRO A 129 -11.63 -4.61 -8.26
N LEU A 130 -10.75 -3.62 -8.10
CA LEU A 130 -10.99 -2.25 -8.56
C LEU A 130 -11.19 -2.21 -10.07
N PHE A 131 -10.32 -2.84 -10.84
CA PHE A 131 -10.45 -2.95 -12.30
C PHE A 131 -11.77 -3.63 -12.69
N LEU A 132 -12.13 -4.74 -12.04
CA LEU A 132 -13.36 -5.47 -12.32
C LEU A 132 -14.61 -4.63 -12.00
N LEU A 133 -14.59 -3.91 -10.89
CA LEU A 133 -15.67 -3.00 -10.50
C LEU A 133 -15.79 -1.84 -11.48
N ALA A 134 -14.69 -1.15 -11.77
CA ALA A 134 -14.66 -0.05 -12.72
C ALA A 134 -15.14 -0.47 -14.11
N ARG A 135 -14.75 -1.68 -14.56
CA ARG A 135 -15.22 -2.24 -15.84
C ARG A 135 -16.74 -2.50 -15.88
N ARG A 136 -17.36 -2.80 -14.74
CA ARG A 136 -18.82 -2.95 -14.64
C ARG A 136 -19.55 -1.61 -14.68
N MET A 137 -18.94 -0.57 -14.15
CA MET A 137 -19.55 0.76 -14.01
C MET A 137 -19.25 1.69 -15.18
N THR A 138 -18.14 1.44 -15.90
CA THR A 138 -17.65 2.30 -16.97
C THR A 138 -17.25 1.49 -18.20
N THR A 139 -16.44 2.10 -19.07
CA THR A 139 -15.84 1.43 -20.24
C THR A 139 -14.55 0.70 -19.86
N LEU A 140 -14.01 -0.11 -20.78
CA LEU A 140 -12.71 -0.75 -20.60
C LEU A 140 -11.58 0.29 -20.37
N ASN A 141 -11.61 1.40 -21.12
CA ASN A 141 -10.64 2.49 -20.95
C ASN A 141 -10.78 3.15 -19.58
N GLY A 142 -12.01 3.39 -19.12
CA GLY A 142 -12.27 3.90 -17.77
C GLY A 142 -11.76 2.97 -16.67
N ALA A 143 -11.84 1.65 -16.89
CA ALA A 143 -11.31 0.68 -15.93
C ALA A 143 -9.76 0.72 -15.84
N PHE A 144 -9.05 0.92 -16.95
CA PHE A 144 -7.60 1.11 -16.93
C PHE A 144 -7.19 2.46 -16.32
N ILE A 145 -7.95 3.53 -16.58
CA ILE A 145 -7.71 4.83 -15.94
C ILE A 145 -7.91 4.75 -14.43
N ALA A 146 -8.92 4.00 -13.97
CA ALA A 146 -9.16 3.82 -12.54
C ALA A 146 -8.05 3.04 -11.83
N LEU A 147 -7.25 2.27 -12.57
CA LEU A 147 -6.13 1.50 -12.03
C LEU A 147 -4.81 2.29 -12.00
N ALA A 148 -4.68 3.35 -12.84
CA ALA A 148 -3.49 4.18 -12.94
C ALA A 148 -3.33 5.11 -11.72
#